data_84050280563f5400050314beea9db57e
#
_entry.id   84050280563f5400050314beea9db57e
#
_cell.length_a   1.000
_cell.length_b   1.000
_cell.length_c   1.000
_cell.angle_alpha   90.00
_cell.angle_beta   90.00
_cell.angle_gamma   90.00
#
_symmetry.space_group_name_H-M   'P 1'
#
loop_
_entity.id
_entity.type
_entity.pdbx_description
1 polymer ?
#
loop_
_entity_poly.entity_id
_entity_poly.type
_entity_poly.pdbx_seq_one_letter_code
_entity_poly.pdbx_strand_id
1 'polypeptide(L)'
;FIGGVGHTEAGHVYVPLHPNDVTNEFNGTCPFHRGCLEGLAAGPSLEARTGIRGELIEQNSEVWDIQAYYIAQAAVQATVLYRPEVIVFGGGVMGQEHMLRRVREKFTVLLNGYLPVPDVTEYIVTPAVSGNGSATLGNFALAKDVVDKQANK
;
A
#
# COMPACT_ATOMS: atom_id res chain seq x y z
N PHE A 1 14.31 11.73 -0.39
CA PHE A 1 13.46 11.70 -1.57
C PHE A 1 14.17 11.01 -2.72
N ILE A 2 13.50 10.06 -3.36
CA ILE A 2 13.93 9.44 -4.60
C ILE A 2 13.17 10.17 -5.71
N GLY A 3 13.87 10.84 -6.58
CA GLY A 3 13.27 11.60 -7.68
C GLY A 3 13.68 13.07 -7.66
N GLY A 4 14.39 13.51 -8.70
CA GLY A 4 14.91 14.85 -8.80
C GLY A 4 13.90 15.92 -9.24
N VAL A 5 12.77 15.49 -9.82
CA VAL A 5 11.76 16.40 -10.38
C VAL A 5 10.55 16.55 -9.45
N GLY A 6 10.26 15.53 -8.65
CA GLY A 6 9.10 15.57 -7.77
C GLY A 6 8.92 14.27 -6.99
N HIS A 7 7.75 14.12 -6.39
CA HIS A 7 7.33 12.90 -5.70
C HIS A 7 7.23 11.74 -6.69
N THR A 8 7.66 10.55 -6.25
CA THR A 8 7.50 9.32 -7.05
C THR A 8 6.02 8.88 -7.01
N GLU A 9 5.47 8.59 -8.17
CA GLU A 9 4.09 8.14 -8.33
C GLU A 9 4.03 6.60 -8.39
N ALA A 10 4.59 5.95 -7.39
CA ALA A 10 4.70 4.48 -7.33
C ALA A 10 3.34 3.75 -7.32
N GLY A 11 2.27 4.44 -6.95
CA GLY A 11 0.90 3.93 -7.07
C GLY A 11 0.43 3.74 -8.52
N HIS A 12 1.05 4.40 -9.48
CA HIS A 12 0.64 4.32 -10.90
C HIS A 12 1.44 3.30 -11.73
N VAL A 13 2.23 2.45 -11.09
CA VAL A 13 2.90 1.33 -11.78
C VAL A 13 1.88 0.26 -12.18
N TYR A 14 2.09 -0.37 -13.32
CA TYR A 14 1.30 -1.52 -13.74
C TYR A 14 1.67 -2.76 -12.93
N VAL A 15 0.67 -3.56 -12.60
CA VAL A 15 0.84 -4.80 -11.83
C VAL A 15 0.05 -5.95 -12.47
N PRO A 16 0.50 -7.19 -12.32
CA PRO A 16 -0.27 -8.35 -12.74
C PRO A 16 -1.65 -8.38 -12.08
N LEU A 17 -2.69 -8.60 -12.88
CA LEU A 17 -4.06 -8.67 -12.37
C LEU A 17 -4.28 -9.96 -11.55
N HIS A 18 -5.08 -9.84 -10.51
CA HIS A 18 -5.59 -10.99 -9.78
C HIS A 18 -6.51 -11.83 -10.69
N PRO A 19 -6.48 -13.19 -10.63
CA PRO A 19 -7.31 -14.03 -11.48
C PRO A 19 -8.81 -13.69 -11.47
N ASN A 20 -9.36 -13.32 -10.31
CA ASN A 20 -10.75 -12.90 -10.20
C ASN A 20 -11.04 -11.60 -10.97
N ASP A 21 -10.09 -10.65 -10.95
CA ASP A 21 -10.24 -9.39 -11.69
C ASP A 21 -10.13 -9.62 -13.20
N VAL A 22 -9.28 -10.57 -13.64
CA VAL A 22 -9.23 -11.00 -15.04
C VAL A 22 -10.57 -11.59 -15.47
N THR A 23 -11.13 -12.50 -14.67
CA THR A 23 -12.41 -13.17 -14.95
C THR A 23 -13.57 -12.17 -15.00
N ASN A 24 -13.56 -11.16 -14.15
CA ASN A 24 -14.61 -10.14 -14.09
C ASN A 24 -14.32 -8.90 -14.94
N GLU A 25 -13.27 -8.94 -15.76
CA GLU A 25 -12.82 -7.82 -16.60
C GLU A 25 -12.59 -6.51 -15.83
N PHE A 26 -12.25 -6.61 -14.53
CA PHE A 26 -12.00 -5.46 -13.70
C PHE A 26 -10.55 -4.98 -13.85
N ASN A 27 -10.38 -3.75 -14.32
CA ASN A 27 -9.06 -3.16 -14.62
C ASN A 27 -8.70 -1.96 -13.72
N GLY A 28 -9.42 -1.80 -12.60
CA GLY A 28 -9.17 -0.73 -11.65
C GLY A 28 -10.01 0.52 -11.88
N THR A 29 -9.92 1.45 -10.93
CA THR A 29 -10.71 2.69 -10.88
C THR A 29 -9.91 3.94 -11.27
N CYS A 30 -8.63 3.81 -11.61
CA CYS A 30 -7.80 4.95 -12.02
C CYS A 30 -8.31 5.55 -13.33
N PRO A 31 -8.54 6.88 -13.39
CA PRO A 31 -9.05 7.53 -14.60
C PRO A 31 -8.00 7.62 -15.72
N PHE A 32 -6.72 7.44 -15.40
CA PHE A 32 -5.61 7.59 -16.36
C PHE A 32 -5.06 6.26 -16.85
N HIS A 33 -5.01 5.24 -15.97
CA HIS A 33 -4.35 3.97 -16.28
C HIS A 33 -5.27 2.80 -15.93
N ARG A 34 -5.45 1.88 -16.85
CA ARG A 34 -6.06 0.58 -16.56
C ARG A 34 -4.99 -0.37 -16.05
N GLY A 35 -5.24 -1.01 -14.91
CA GLY A 35 -4.31 -2.00 -14.34
C GLY A 35 -3.14 -1.41 -13.54
N CYS A 36 -3.18 -0.12 -13.15
CA CYS A 36 -2.20 0.42 -12.22
C CYS A 36 -2.55 0.07 -10.76
N LEU A 37 -1.53 0.01 -9.93
CA LEU A 37 -1.63 -0.40 -8.53
C LEU A 37 -2.66 0.45 -7.75
N GLU A 38 -2.66 1.77 -7.89
CA GLU A 38 -3.61 2.66 -7.20
C GLU A 38 -5.05 2.32 -7.59
N GLY A 39 -5.33 2.20 -8.89
CA GLY A 39 -6.66 1.87 -9.38
C GLY A 39 -7.17 0.51 -8.89
N LEU A 40 -6.26 -0.41 -8.57
CA LEU A 40 -6.57 -1.77 -8.13
C LEU A 40 -6.57 -1.94 -6.60
N ALA A 41 -5.77 -1.15 -5.87
CA ALA A 41 -5.52 -1.32 -4.44
C ALA A 41 -6.12 -0.23 -3.55
N ALA A 42 -6.58 0.90 -4.09
CA ALA A 42 -7.19 1.97 -3.29
C ALA A 42 -8.62 1.63 -2.85
N GLY A 43 -9.13 2.33 -1.83
CA GLY A 43 -10.48 2.11 -1.28
C GLY A 43 -11.60 2.08 -2.33
N PRO A 44 -11.63 3.00 -3.31
CA PRO A 44 -12.64 2.98 -4.39
C PRO A 44 -12.70 1.68 -5.18
N SER A 45 -11.61 0.93 -5.28
CA SER A 45 -11.61 -0.36 -5.98
C SER A 45 -12.42 -1.44 -5.27
N LEU A 46 -12.52 -1.36 -3.94
CA LEU A 46 -13.38 -2.25 -3.15
C LEU A 46 -14.86 -2.02 -3.49
N GLU A 47 -15.28 -0.76 -3.49
CA GLU A 47 -16.65 -0.40 -3.83
C GLU A 47 -16.98 -0.74 -5.29
N ALA A 48 -16.05 -0.51 -6.22
CA ALA A 48 -16.24 -0.85 -7.62
C ALA A 48 -16.37 -2.37 -7.87
N ARG A 49 -15.70 -3.22 -7.06
CA ARG A 49 -15.82 -4.68 -7.14
C ARG A 49 -17.09 -5.22 -6.49
N THR A 50 -17.56 -4.59 -5.43
CA THR A 50 -18.60 -5.17 -4.55
C THR A 50 -19.91 -4.41 -4.56
N GLY A 51 -19.91 -3.15 -5.02
CA GLY A 51 -21.03 -2.22 -4.83
C GLY A 51 -21.19 -1.74 -3.38
N ILE A 52 -20.26 -2.08 -2.48
CA ILE A 52 -20.33 -1.79 -1.04
C ILE A 52 -19.09 -0.98 -0.65
N ARG A 53 -19.26 0.08 0.13
CA ARG A 53 -18.15 0.85 0.69
C ARG A 53 -17.27 -0.02 1.57
N GLY A 54 -15.95 0.15 1.47
CA GLY A 54 -14.97 -0.72 2.14
C GLY A 54 -15.21 -0.89 3.65
N GLU A 55 -15.64 0.15 4.34
CA GLU A 55 -15.96 0.13 5.78
C GLU A 55 -17.17 -0.75 6.16
N LEU A 56 -18.01 -1.10 5.18
CA LEU A 56 -19.22 -1.92 5.36
C LEU A 56 -19.02 -3.36 4.88
N ILE A 57 -17.87 -3.66 4.28
CA ILE A 57 -17.57 -5.02 3.79
C ILE A 57 -17.18 -5.91 4.98
N GLU A 58 -17.84 -7.07 5.08
CA GLU A 58 -17.50 -8.05 6.10
C GLU A 58 -16.04 -8.50 6.03
N GLN A 59 -15.39 -8.67 7.19
CA GLN A 59 -13.96 -8.99 7.29
C GLN A 59 -13.58 -10.35 6.65
N ASN A 60 -14.53 -11.28 6.53
CA ASN A 60 -14.33 -12.58 5.90
C ASN A 60 -14.55 -12.58 4.38
N SER A 61 -14.92 -11.46 3.78
CA SER A 61 -15.12 -11.34 2.33
C SER A 61 -13.82 -11.62 1.56
N GLU A 62 -13.93 -12.39 0.46
CA GLU A 62 -12.82 -12.72 -0.41
C GLU A 62 -12.20 -11.49 -1.09
N VAL A 63 -12.96 -10.39 -1.24
CA VAL A 63 -12.43 -9.17 -1.84
C VAL A 63 -11.23 -8.61 -1.08
N TRP A 64 -11.12 -8.87 0.23
CA TRP A 64 -9.97 -8.47 1.02
C TRP A 64 -8.69 -9.23 0.65
N ASP A 65 -8.80 -10.48 0.19
CA ASP A 65 -7.66 -11.23 -0.33
C ASP A 65 -7.17 -10.68 -1.66
N ILE A 66 -8.10 -10.25 -2.53
CA ILE A 66 -7.77 -9.54 -3.77
C ILE A 66 -7.07 -8.23 -3.46
N GLN A 67 -7.59 -7.46 -2.51
CA GLN A 67 -7.01 -6.20 -2.07
C GLN A 67 -5.60 -6.40 -1.51
N ALA A 68 -5.42 -7.40 -0.65
CA ALA A 68 -4.13 -7.74 -0.06
C ALA A 68 -3.10 -8.20 -1.10
N TYR A 69 -3.53 -8.90 -2.15
CA TYR A 69 -2.69 -9.30 -3.26
C TYR A 69 -2.04 -8.10 -3.96
N TYR A 70 -2.81 -7.04 -4.21
CA TYR A 70 -2.27 -5.84 -4.84
C TYR A 70 -1.34 -5.05 -3.91
N ILE A 71 -1.70 -4.90 -2.64
CA ILE A 71 -0.84 -4.23 -1.66
C ILE A 71 0.48 -5.01 -1.47
N ALA A 72 0.40 -6.34 -1.46
CA ALA A 72 1.59 -7.19 -1.38
C ALA A 72 2.51 -7.05 -2.62
N GLN A 73 1.97 -6.81 -3.82
CA GLN A 73 2.79 -6.50 -5.00
C GLN A 73 3.56 -5.19 -4.81
N ALA A 74 2.96 -4.16 -4.19
CA ALA A 74 3.68 -2.93 -3.83
C ALA A 74 4.84 -3.23 -2.88
N ALA A 75 4.63 -4.09 -1.88
CA ALA A 75 5.69 -4.51 -0.96
C ALA A 75 6.81 -5.25 -1.68
N VAL A 76 6.48 -6.17 -2.59
CA VAL A 76 7.48 -6.89 -3.39
C VAL A 76 8.29 -5.92 -4.25
N GLN A 77 7.63 -4.99 -4.94
CA GLN A 77 8.32 -3.98 -5.76
C GLN A 77 9.25 -3.11 -4.91
N ALA A 78 8.78 -2.62 -3.76
CA ALA A 78 9.60 -1.84 -2.85
C ALA A 78 10.82 -2.66 -2.36
N THR A 79 10.62 -3.93 -2.03
CA THR A 79 11.68 -4.84 -1.60
C THR A 79 12.74 -5.03 -2.70
N VAL A 80 12.31 -5.29 -3.93
CA VAL A 80 13.23 -5.56 -5.05
C VAL A 80 13.98 -4.29 -5.48
N LEU A 81 13.30 -3.14 -5.50
CA LEU A 81 13.87 -1.89 -6.03
C LEU A 81 14.73 -1.14 -4.99
N TYR A 82 14.33 -1.16 -3.72
CA TYR A 82 14.91 -0.28 -2.70
C TYR A 82 15.59 -1.02 -1.54
N ARG A 83 15.29 -2.30 -1.32
CA ARG A 83 15.83 -3.07 -0.19
C ARG A 83 15.67 -2.35 1.15
N PRO A 84 14.47 -1.86 1.50
CA PRO A 84 14.27 -1.11 2.73
C PRO A 84 14.45 -2.00 3.98
N GLU A 85 14.72 -1.37 5.10
CA GLU A 85 14.76 -2.06 6.41
C GLU A 85 13.36 -2.42 6.91
N VAL A 86 12.36 -1.56 6.57
CA VAL A 86 10.96 -1.73 6.97
C VAL A 86 10.04 -1.09 5.92
N ILE A 87 8.88 -1.70 5.71
CA ILE A 87 7.80 -1.16 4.87
C ILE A 87 6.63 -0.81 5.78
N VAL A 88 6.21 0.46 5.74
CA VAL A 88 5.09 0.94 6.56
C VAL A 88 3.89 1.23 5.66
N PHE A 89 2.81 0.48 5.83
CA PHE A 89 1.55 0.71 5.13
C PHE A 89 0.53 1.38 6.04
N GLY A 90 0.04 2.54 5.63
CA GLY A 90 -1.04 3.28 6.31
C GLY A 90 -2.25 3.52 5.42
N GLY A 91 -3.17 4.35 5.91
CA GLY A 91 -4.39 4.72 5.20
C GLY A 91 -5.59 3.84 5.52
N GLY A 92 -6.76 4.21 4.98
CA GLY A 92 -8.05 3.62 5.36
C GLY A 92 -8.16 2.11 5.14
N VAL A 93 -7.62 1.59 4.03
CA VAL A 93 -7.64 0.14 3.73
C VAL A 93 -6.81 -0.62 4.75
N MET A 94 -5.62 -0.13 5.08
CA MET A 94 -4.74 -0.77 6.07
C MET A 94 -5.16 -0.54 7.53
N GLY A 95 -6.13 0.34 7.76
CA GLY A 95 -6.80 0.52 9.05
C GLY A 95 -7.71 -0.65 9.45
N GLN A 96 -8.02 -1.55 8.53
CA GLN A 96 -8.74 -2.78 8.82
C GLN A 96 -7.79 -3.79 9.50
N GLU A 97 -8.12 -4.21 10.70
CA GLU A 97 -7.26 -5.02 11.57
C GLU A 97 -6.71 -6.30 10.87
N HIS A 98 -7.55 -6.94 10.06
CA HIS A 98 -7.18 -8.18 9.37
C HIS A 98 -6.25 -7.99 8.16
N MET A 99 -6.11 -6.75 7.63
CA MET A 99 -5.40 -6.51 6.36
C MET A 99 -3.90 -6.74 6.47
N LEU A 100 -3.28 -6.31 7.56
CA LEU A 100 -1.82 -6.46 7.73
C LEU A 100 -1.40 -7.93 7.64
N ARG A 101 -2.14 -8.84 8.29
CA ARG A 101 -1.88 -10.27 8.21
C ARG A 101 -2.02 -10.79 6.77
N ARG A 102 -3.11 -10.45 6.08
CA ARG A 102 -3.35 -10.87 4.69
C ARG A 102 -2.25 -10.37 3.74
N VAL A 103 -1.81 -9.13 3.89
CA VAL A 103 -0.72 -8.55 3.08
C VAL A 103 0.58 -9.30 3.30
N ARG A 104 0.94 -9.62 4.55
CA ARG A 104 2.14 -10.40 4.89
C ARG A 104 2.11 -11.81 4.29
N GLU A 105 0.97 -12.48 4.37
CA GLU A 105 0.77 -13.81 3.77
C GLU A 105 0.95 -13.76 2.24
N LYS A 106 0.29 -12.81 1.57
CA LYS A 106 0.43 -12.64 0.11
C LYS A 106 1.85 -12.22 -0.29
N PHE A 107 2.49 -11.33 0.47
CA PHE A 107 3.88 -10.93 0.24
C PHE A 107 4.83 -12.12 0.28
N THR A 108 4.72 -12.98 1.30
CA THR A 108 5.55 -14.17 1.43
C THR A 108 5.40 -15.10 0.22
N VAL A 109 4.17 -15.31 -0.24
CA VAL A 109 3.89 -16.12 -1.43
C VAL A 109 4.47 -15.48 -2.69
N LEU A 110 4.28 -14.18 -2.89
CA LEU A 110 4.72 -13.46 -4.09
C LEU A 110 6.25 -13.30 -4.14
N LEU A 111 6.90 -13.05 -3.01
CA LEU A 111 8.36 -12.97 -2.93
C LEU A 111 9.00 -14.35 -3.14
N ASN A 112 8.30 -15.42 -2.75
CA ASN A 112 8.67 -16.82 -2.99
C ASN A 112 10.12 -17.16 -2.62
N GLY A 113 10.64 -16.57 -1.54
CA GLY A 113 12.00 -16.81 -1.08
C GLY A 113 13.11 -16.26 -1.99
N TYR A 114 12.78 -15.45 -3.00
CA TYR A 114 13.76 -14.91 -3.94
C TYR A 114 14.84 -14.05 -3.27
N LEU A 115 14.46 -13.26 -2.29
CA LEU A 115 15.37 -12.41 -1.53
C LEU A 115 15.21 -12.66 -0.02
N PRO A 116 16.33 -12.69 0.75
CA PRO A 116 16.23 -12.66 2.19
C PRO A 116 15.68 -11.30 2.66
N VAL A 117 14.72 -11.36 3.56
CA VAL A 117 14.13 -10.19 4.25
C VAL A 117 14.11 -10.48 5.76
N PRO A 118 14.01 -9.46 6.63
CA PRO A 118 13.74 -9.64 8.04
C PRO A 118 12.46 -10.47 8.28
N ASP A 119 12.18 -10.81 9.55
CA ASP A 119 10.88 -11.42 9.87
C ASP A 119 9.76 -10.55 9.32
N VAL A 120 8.81 -11.16 8.61
CA VAL A 120 7.76 -10.43 7.90
C VAL A 120 6.90 -9.60 8.84
N THR A 121 6.82 -9.96 10.13
CA THR A 121 6.07 -9.23 11.14
C THR A 121 6.77 -7.94 11.58
N GLU A 122 8.07 -7.86 11.42
CA GLU A 122 8.90 -6.67 11.66
C GLU A 122 9.12 -5.89 10.36
N TYR A 123 9.15 -6.60 9.23
CA TYR A 123 9.44 -6.00 7.93
C TYR A 123 8.26 -5.23 7.32
N ILE A 124 7.03 -5.74 7.44
CA ILE A 124 5.81 -5.08 6.95
C ILE A 124 4.93 -4.72 8.16
N VAL A 125 4.78 -3.43 8.41
CA VAL A 125 4.10 -2.91 9.60
C VAL A 125 3.08 -1.82 9.24
N THR A 126 2.25 -1.47 10.20
CA THR A 126 1.40 -0.27 10.15
C THR A 126 2.05 0.89 10.92
N PRO A 127 1.63 2.15 10.69
CA PRO A 127 2.15 3.29 11.44
C PRO A 127 2.00 3.13 12.96
N ALA A 128 3.00 3.60 13.71
CA ALA A 128 3.01 3.50 15.18
C ALA A 128 1.88 4.31 15.86
N VAL A 129 1.38 5.35 15.19
CA VAL A 129 0.25 6.17 15.68
C VAL A 129 -0.93 5.97 14.75
N SER A 130 -2.05 5.48 15.29
CA SER A 130 -3.27 5.20 14.55
C SER A 130 -3.99 6.47 14.05
N GLY A 131 -5.01 6.30 13.22
CA GLY A 131 -5.92 7.36 12.81
C GLY A 131 -5.25 8.52 12.07
N ASN A 132 -4.33 8.27 11.15
CA ASN A 132 -3.52 9.29 10.47
C ASN A 132 -2.57 10.12 11.39
N GLY A 133 -2.48 9.78 12.66
CA GLY A 133 -1.64 10.50 13.61
C GLY A 133 -0.16 10.54 13.19
N SER A 134 0.39 9.43 12.69
CA SER A 134 1.77 9.39 12.20
C SER A 134 2.01 10.34 11.02
N ALA A 135 1.08 10.45 10.07
CA ALA A 135 1.19 11.38 8.95
C ALA A 135 1.15 12.85 9.42
N THR A 136 0.25 13.16 10.36
CA THR A 136 0.14 14.49 10.96
C THR A 136 1.42 14.88 11.69
N LEU A 137 1.96 14.00 12.55
CA LEU A 137 3.22 14.22 13.27
C LEU A 137 4.40 14.37 12.31
N GLY A 138 4.46 13.57 11.25
CA GLY A 138 5.48 13.66 10.22
C GLY A 138 5.46 15.00 9.49
N ASN A 139 4.29 15.52 9.15
CA ASN A 139 4.13 16.85 8.55
C ASN A 139 4.62 17.96 9.48
N PHE A 140 4.30 17.89 10.77
CA PHE A 140 4.81 18.85 11.75
C PHE A 140 6.33 18.77 11.90
N ALA A 141 6.91 17.58 11.94
CA ALA A 141 8.35 17.40 12.00
C ALA A 141 9.06 17.99 10.77
N LEU A 142 8.54 17.74 9.56
CA LEU A 142 9.06 18.33 8.33
C LEU A 142 8.95 19.86 8.32
N ALA A 143 7.83 20.42 8.76
CA ALA A 143 7.66 21.87 8.87
C ALA A 143 8.66 22.48 9.86
N LYS A 144 8.87 21.84 11.01
CA LYS A 144 9.86 22.26 12.00
C LYS A 144 11.28 22.27 11.42
N ASP A 145 11.68 21.21 10.72
CA ASP A 145 12.99 21.11 10.08
C ASP A 145 13.26 22.27 9.09
N VAL A 146 12.23 22.70 8.35
CA VAL A 146 12.34 23.83 7.43
C VAL A 146 12.60 25.14 8.20
N VAL A 147 11.86 25.37 9.28
CA VAL A 147 12.02 26.57 10.12
C VAL A 147 13.40 26.59 10.76
N ASP A 148 13.85 25.48 11.35
CA ASP A 148 15.15 25.37 12.02
C ASP A 148 16.31 25.61 11.03
N LYS A 149 16.21 25.11 9.81
CA LYS A 149 17.20 25.35 8.73
C LYS A 149 17.24 26.81 8.24
N GLN A 150 16.11 27.52 8.31
CA GLN A 150 16.06 28.95 7.95
C GLN A 150 16.62 29.84 9.06
N ALA A 151 16.39 29.48 10.31
CA ALA A 151 16.89 30.24 11.47
C ALA A 151 18.42 30.13 11.64
N ASN A 152 19.06 29.11 11.08
CA ASN A 152 20.50 28.86 11.16
C ASN A 152 21.27 29.34 9.92
N LYS A 153 20.66 30.12 9.03
CA LYS A 153 21.28 30.81 7.90
C LYS A 153 21.45 32.31 8.18
#